data_1618e875f2a5924f2140abe5e910577c
#
_entry.id   1618e875f2a5924f2140abe5e910577c
#
_cell.length_a   1.000
_cell.length_b   1.000
_cell.length_c   1.000
_cell.angle_alpha   90.00
_cell.angle_beta   90.00
_cell.angle_gamma   90.00
#
_symmetry.space_group_name_H-M   'P 1'
#
loop_
_entity.id
_entity.type
_entity.pdbx_description
1 polymer ?
#
loop_
_entity_poly.entity_id
_entity_poly.type
_entity_poly.pdbx_seq_one_letter_code
_entity_poly.pdbx_strand_id
1 'polypeptide(L)'
;MPDWMKQNCETYFRVETEYGEKLNTISPLCEAAVCKDANAFAHVMKHIRAIDEEFSTVIMMQVENETGLLGTPCDYCAKAREEFVRPVPEILLELPAAQKRPGT
;
A
#
# COMPACT_ATOMS: atom_id res chain seq x y z
N MET A 1 -7.17 9.74 -6.07
CA MET A 1 -6.37 9.24 -7.22
C MET A 1 -6.18 10.37 -8.22
N PRO A 2 -4.95 10.70 -8.65
CA PRO A 2 -4.65 11.74 -9.64
C PRO A 2 -5.26 11.43 -11.01
N ASP A 3 -5.63 12.47 -11.76
CA ASP A 3 -6.30 12.26 -13.05
C ASP A 3 -5.45 11.56 -14.11
N TRP A 4 -4.14 11.79 -14.10
CA TRP A 4 -3.22 11.09 -14.99
C TRP A 4 -3.15 9.57 -14.73
N MET A 5 -3.38 9.11 -13.50
CA MET A 5 -3.51 7.69 -13.19
C MET A 5 -4.85 7.13 -13.69
N LYS A 6 -5.93 7.92 -13.57
CA LYS A 6 -7.26 7.52 -14.06
C LYS A 6 -7.30 7.28 -15.56
N GLN A 7 -6.50 8.04 -16.32
CA GLN A 7 -6.42 7.95 -17.77
C GLN A 7 -5.63 6.74 -18.27
N ASN A 8 -4.80 6.13 -17.41
CA ASN A 8 -3.99 4.96 -17.77
C ASN A 8 -4.39 3.74 -16.92
N CYS A 9 -5.59 3.23 -17.19
CA CYS A 9 -6.16 2.10 -16.44
C CYS A 9 -5.46 0.76 -16.67
N GLU A 10 -4.66 0.62 -17.72
CA GLU A 10 -3.87 -0.59 -17.98
C GLU A 10 -2.70 -0.68 -17.01
N THR A 11 -1.97 0.42 -16.84
CA THR A 11 -0.85 0.49 -15.90
C THR A 11 -1.32 0.59 -14.44
N TYR A 12 -2.36 1.40 -14.20
CA TYR A 12 -2.91 1.67 -12.87
C TYR A 12 -4.29 1.03 -12.73
N PHE A 13 -4.32 -0.29 -12.63
CA PHE A 13 -5.57 -1.02 -12.55
C PHE A 13 -6.27 -0.80 -11.21
N ARG A 14 -7.60 -0.89 -11.26
CA ARG A 14 -8.49 -0.56 -10.14
C ARG A 14 -8.92 -1.80 -9.38
N VAL A 15 -9.31 -1.58 -8.13
CA VAL A 15 -10.06 -2.55 -7.34
C VAL A 15 -11.35 -2.91 -8.08
N GLU A 16 -11.68 -4.19 -8.12
CA GLU A 16 -12.94 -4.72 -8.64
C GLU A 16 -13.78 -5.32 -7.50
N THR A 17 -15.07 -5.12 -7.57
CA THR A 17 -16.04 -5.79 -6.69
C THR A 17 -16.22 -7.25 -7.12
N GLU A 18 -16.91 -8.06 -6.31
CA GLU A 18 -17.29 -9.43 -6.67
C GLU A 18 -18.17 -9.51 -7.93
N TYR A 19 -18.86 -8.41 -8.26
CA TYR A 19 -19.72 -8.27 -9.45
C TYR A 19 -18.97 -7.74 -10.68
N GLY A 20 -17.66 -7.51 -10.58
CA GLY A 20 -16.84 -6.99 -11.68
C GLY A 20 -16.91 -5.47 -11.88
N GLU A 21 -17.51 -4.74 -10.95
CA GLU A 21 -17.52 -3.28 -10.99
C GLU A 21 -16.18 -2.71 -10.56
N LYS A 22 -15.62 -1.80 -11.36
CA LYS A 22 -14.36 -1.10 -11.03
C LYS A 22 -14.62 0.07 -10.11
N LEU A 23 -14.04 0.03 -8.92
CA LEU A 23 -14.11 1.12 -7.97
C LEU A 23 -13.17 2.28 -8.38
N ASN A 24 -13.40 3.46 -7.79
CA ASN A 24 -12.51 4.61 -8.00
C ASN A 24 -11.26 4.57 -7.09
N THR A 25 -10.74 3.37 -6.87
CA THR A 25 -9.57 3.08 -6.03
C THR A 25 -8.61 2.21 -6.82
N ILE A 26 -7.33 2.53 -6.79
CA ILE A 26 -6.29 1.68 -7.40
C ILE A 26 -6.13 0.43 -6.55
N SER A 27 -5.93 -0.71 -7.20
CA SER A 27 -5.64 -1.95 -6.51
C SER A 27 -4.35 -1.83 -5.68
N PRO A 28 -4.34 -2.29 -4.42
CA PRO A 28 -3.11 -2.34 -3.63
C PRO A 28 -2.03 -3.25 -4.23
N LEU A 29 -2.41 -4.11 -5.16
CA LEU A 29 -1.50 -4.99 -5.90
C LEU A 29 -0.93 -4.35 -7.17
N CYS A 30 -1.24 -3.08 -7.42
CA CYS A 30 -0.68 -2.33 -8.54
C CYS A 30 0.72 -1.81 -8.19
N GLU A 31 1.75 -2.58 -8.49
CA GLU A 31 3.16 -2.24 -8.20
C GLU A 31 3.56 -0.87 -8.76
N ALA A 32 3.08 -0.52 -9.95
CA ALA A 32 3.35 0.79 -10.55
C ALA A 32 2.83 1.95 -9.68
N ALA A 33 1.67 1.79 -9.05
CA ALA A 33 1.11 2.78 -8.12
C ALA A 33 1.87 2.79 -6.80
N VAL A 34 2.16 1.63 -6.23
CA VAL A 34 2.96 1.48 -4.99
C VAL A 34 4.33 2.15 -5.13
N CYS A 35 5.04 1.93 -6.24
CA CYS A 35 6.32 2.57 -6.50
C CYS A 35 6.21 4.10 -6.59
N LYS A 36 5.14 4.62 -7.19
CA LYS A 36 4.92 6.08 -7.28
C LYS A 36 4.63 6.68 -5.91
N ASP A 37 3.81 6.01 -5.11
CA ASP A 37 3.47 6.44 -3.77
C ASP A 37 4.69 6.42 -2.85
N ALA A 38 5.42 5.33 -2.81
CA ALA A 38 6.67 5.20 -2.05
C ALA A 38 7.71 6.27 -2.43
N ASN A 39 7.83 6.57 -3.73
CA ASN A 39 8.72 7.62 -4.21
C ASN A 39 8.26 9.02 -3.76
N ALA A 40 6.97 9.31 -3.85
CA ALA A 40 6.41 10.57 -3.35
C ALA A 40 6.63 10.72 -1.84
N PHE A 41 6.37 9.67 -1.07
CA PHE A 41 6.61 9.66 0.37
C PHE A 41 8.10 9.89 0.70
N ALA A 42 9.02 9.23 0.00
CA ALA A 42 10.46 9.42 0.20
C ALA A 42 10.89 10.87 -0.07
N HIS A 43 10.31 11.54 -1.06
CA HIS A 43 10.59 12.96 -1.33
C HIS A 43 10.06 13.87 -0.20
N VAL A 44 8.86 13.59 0.32
CA VAL A 44 8.31 14.32 1.48
C VAL A 44 9.22 14.16 2.69
N MET A 45 9.63 12.93 3.01
CA MET A 45 10.51 12.66 4.15
C MET A 45 11.88 13.31 4.00
N LYS A 46 12.45 13.30 2.79
CA LYS A 46 13.70 13.99 2.49
C LYS A 46 13.57 15.51 2.67
N HIS A 47 12.44 16.09 2.27
CA HIS A 47 12.18 17.51 2.46
C HIS A 47 12.03 17.86 3.95
N ILE A 48 11.23 17.11 4.69
CA ILE A 48 11.06 17.29 6.14
C ILE A 48 12.42 17.23 6.83
N ARG A 49 13.23 16.22 6.52
CA ARG A 49 14.59 16.12 7.08
C ARG A 49 15.41 17.36 6.81
N ALA A 50 15.37 17.90 5.60
CA ALA A 50 16.17 19.06 5.22
C ALA A 50 15.79 20.36 5.97
N ILE A 51 14.51 20.52 6.35
CA ILE A 51 14.02 21.75 6.98
C ILE A 51 13.79 21.64 8.50
N ASP A 52 13.68 20.43 9.03
CA ASP A 52 13.26 20.19 10.43
C ASP A 52 14.31 19.41 11.26
N GLU A 53 15.46 19.05 10.67
CA GLU A 53 16.49 18.23 11.35
C GLU A 53 16.99 18.89 12.64
N GLU A 54 17.13 20.22 12.67
CA GLU A 54 17.58 20.97 13.85
C GLU A 54 16.46 21.18 14.88
N PHE A 55 15.22 21.30 14.43
CA PHE A 55 14.08 21.68 15.29
C PHE A 55 13.32 20.46 15.83
N SER A 56 13.37 19.35 15.10
CA SER A 56 12.63 18.12 15.43
C SER A 56 11.14 18.37 15.73
N THR A 57 10.50 19.24 14.95
CA THR A 57 9.09 19.58 15.10
C THR A 57 8.21 18.40 14.71
N VAL A 58 8.62 17.67 13.64
CA VAL A 58 7.97 16.42 13.23
C VAL A 58 8.63 15.27 13.98
N ILE A 59 7.97 14.75 15.00
CA ILE A 59 8.48 13.68 15.86
C ILE A 59 8.03 12.28 15.41
N MET A 60 7.01 12.18 14.57
CA MET A 60 6.46 10.91 14.12
C MET A 60 5.75 11.09 12.78
N MET A 61 5.81 10.08 11.95
CA MET A 61 5.06 10.00 10.70
C MET A 61 4.35 8.65 10.63
N GLN A 62 3.03 8.67 10.46
CA GLN A 62 2.27 7.46 10.17
C GLN A 62 2.35 7.17 8.68
N VAL A 63 2.88 6.00 8.35
CA VAL A 63 2.94 5.50 6.97
C VAL A 63 1.69 4.70 6.74
N GLU A 64 0.90 5.09 5.73
CA GLU A 64 -0.43 4.56 5.46
C GLU A 64 -1.41 4.74 6.63
N ASN A 65 -2.63 5.09 6.32
CA ASN A 65 -3.68 5.27 7.31
C ASN A 65 -4.87 4.38 6.93
N GLU A 66 -5.40 3.64 7.90
CA GLU A 66 -6.61 2.82 7.74
C GLU A 66 -6.55 1.93 6.48
N THR A 67 -5.56 1.05 6.42
CA THR A 67 -5.39 0.13 5.30
C THR A 67 -6.62 -0.75 5.13
N GLY A 68 -7.30 -0.60 4.01
CA GLY A 68 -8.52 -1.33 3.70
C GLY A 68 -9.17 -0.84 2.41
N LEU A 69 -10.25 -1.47 2.03
CA LEU A 69 -11.01 -1.13 0.84
C LEU A 69 -12.42 -0.64 1.22
N LEU A 70 -12.80 0.52 0.68
CA LEU A 70 -14.15 1.03 0.81
C LEU A 70 -14.99 0.53 -0.38
N GLY A 71 -16.16 -0.05 -0.07
CA GLY A 71 -17.13 -0.51 -1.08
C GLY A 71 -17.00 -1.98 -1.49
N THR A 72 -16.00 -2.69 -0.99
CA THR A 72 -15.86 -4.14 -1.20
C THR A 72 -15.04 -4.75 -0.06
N PRO A 73 -15.32 -5.99 0.38
CA PRO A 73 -14.54 -6.65 1.44
C PRO A 73 -13.11 -7.00 1.03
N CYS A 74 -12.87 -7.22 -0.25
CA CYS A 74 -11.55 -7.45 -0.81
C CYS A 74 -11.52 -7.03 -2.29
N ASP A 75 -10.32 -7.06 -2.89
CA ASP A 75 -10.16 -6.82 -4.32
C ASP A 75 -10.39 -8.11 -5.10
N TYR A 76 -11.30 -8.07 -6.07
CA TYR A 76 -11.62 -9.20 -6.96
C TYR A 76 -11.01 -9.04 -8.37
N CYS A 77 -10.11 -8.09 -8.59
CA CYS A 77 -9.42 -7.97 -9.87
C CYS A 77 -8.63 -9.25 -10.20
N ALA A 78 -8.29 -9.45 -11.47
CA ALA A 78 -7.60 -10.67 -11.93
C ALA A 78 -6.30 -10.93 -11.14
N LYS A 79 -5.50 -9.90 -10.88
CA LYS A 79 -4.27 -9.99 -10.10
C LYS A 79 -4.52 -10.43 -8.66
N ALA A 80 -5.55 -9.89 -8.02
CA ALA A 80 -5.89 -10.24 -6.64
C ALA A 80 -6.35 -11.70 -6.51
N ARG A 81 -7.13 -12.18 -7.47
CA ARG A 81 -7.55 -13.60 -7.52
C ARG A 81 -6.35 -14.54 -7.71
N GLU A 82 -5.40 -14.14 -8.53
CA GLU A 82 -4.17 -14.90 -8.73
C GLU A 82 -3.32 -14.96 -7.45
N GLU A 83 -3.14 -13.83 -6.77
CA GLU A 83 -2.37 -13.77 -5.53
C GLU A 83 -3.07 -14.50 -4.37
N PHE A 84 -4.39 -14.46 -4.30
CA PHE A 84 -5.15 -15.09 -3.21
C PHE A 84 -4.95 -16.62 -3.11
N VAL A 85 -4.68 -17.29 -4.23
CA VAL A 85 -4.42 -18.74 -4.25
C VAL A 85 -2.94 -19.11 -4.03
N ARG A 86 -2.07 -18.12 -3.91
CA ARG A 86 -0.64 -18.34 -3.61
C ARG A 86 -0.41 -18.66 -2.14
N PRO A 87 0.65 -19.38 -1.81
CA PRO A 87 1.10 -19.53 -0.43
C PRO A 87 1.40 -18.17 0.21
N VAL A 88 1.22 -18.08 1.52
CA VAL A 88 1.66 -16.89 2.28
C VAL A 88 3.17 -16.70 2.08
N PRO A 89 3.65 -15.48 1.78
CA PRO A 89 5.07 -15.20 1.63
C PRO A 89 5.88 -15.61 2.88
N GLU A 90 7.00 -16.29 2.67
CA GLU A 90 7.85 -16.81 3.77
C GLU A 90 8.26 -15.72 4.77
N ILE A 91 8.55 -14.52 4.28
CA ILE A 91 8.89 -13.37 5.12
C ILE A 91 7.82 -13.05 6.19
N LEU A 92 6.55 -13.30 5.89
CA LEU A 92 5.46 -13.11 6.86
C LEU A 92 5.37 -14.26 7.87
N LEU A 93 5.84 -15.45 7.50
CA LEU A 93 5.86 -16.61 8.39
C LEU A 93 7.03 -16.56 9.37
N GLU A 94 8.13 -15.91 9.00
CA GLU A 94 9.33 -15.76 9.84
C GLU A 94 9.20 -14.67 10.91
N LEU A 95 8.41 -13.62 10.65
CA LEU A 95 8.22 -12.49 11.57
C LEU A 95 7.74 -12.87 12.99
N PRO A 96 6.81 -13.84 13.19
CA PRO A 96 6.39 -14.26 14.53
C PRO A 96 7.48 -14.94 15.36
N ALA A 97 8.45 -15.57 14.72
CA ALA A 97 9.53 -16.25 15.42
C ALA A 97 10.55 -15.27 16.03
N ALA A 98 10.77 -14.12 15.40
CA ALA A 98 11.68 -13.08 15.88
C ALA A 98 11.10 -12.25 17.03
N GLN A 99 9.78 -12.29 17.25
CA GLN A 99 9.10 -11.51 18.30
C GLN A 99 8.78 -12.30 19.57
N LYS A 100 9.23 -13.52 19.74
CA LYS A 100 9.16 -14.20 21.04
C LYS A 100 10.05 -13.44 22.01
N ARG A 101 9.47 -12.51 22.77
CA ARG A 101 10.14 -11.89 23.91
C ARG A 101 10.56 -13.00 24.87
N PRO A 102 11.81 -13.05 25.30
CA PRO A 102 12.21 -13.95 26.36
C PRO A 102 11.51 -13.50 27.66
N GLY A 103 10.66 -14.32 28.22
CA GLY A 103 10.14 -14.17 29.57
C GLY A 103 8.77 -13.50 29.71
N THR A 104 7.73 -14.23 29.55
CA THR A 104 6.49 -14.26 30.37
C THR A 104 6.07 -15.69 30.56
#